data_e4c3d94603c463154ffe6a33b90284da
#
_entry.id   e4c3d94603c463154ffe6a33b90284da
#
_cell.length_a   1.000
_cell.length_b   1.000
_cell.length_c   1.000
_cell.angle_alpha   90.00
_cell.angle_beta   90.00
_cell.angle_gamma   90.00
#
_symmetry.space_group_name_H-M   'P 1'
#
loop_
_entity.id
_entity.type
_entity.pdbx_description
1 polymer ?
#
loop_
_entity_poly.entity_id
_entity_poly.type
_entity_poly.pdbx_seq_one_letter_code
_entity_poly.pdbx_strand_id
1 'polypeptide(L)'
;MGVFDIFRKQRRSEAPTEITNLITYPVSIDAGTDLVNRKELAMKIAAVYRCVDVVSKGVAQLPLVIKRKEDDYFVLDNDDVWGLTYLLQLRPNSRLSAFEFKKSIMIQILIGSGNAYIYPQWGANGYDSLILLSPGSVTYDVYSNTYIVADPINKINGIYDADEIIHLKNLSLDGGYTGVSTLTYASRTLAISANADSANVESFKTRGTLSGFVSGKGSTLGFGTIQDTQLQGVADNIEKQLASGKKIFNLPGEMSFNQISLSPSDIQLLETKTFNVLDICRFFGVHPDKVFAQQTTNYKASEMSQVAFLTDTLQPVLTQIENELQIKLIPRELAMQYKIDFDIEPLLQTDLLTQADYINKTISAGVKTVNQWRKKFGQAPVDGGDKVLVSANLKSLDVLNSELPTKNG
;
A
#
# COMPACT_ATOMS: atom_id res chain seq x y z
N MET A 1 17.83 15.04 -37.41
CA MET A 1 17.80 15.45 -36.01
C MET A 1 17.82 14.17 -35.20
N GLY A 2 18.89 13.90 -34.46
CA GLY A 2 18.99 12.65 -33.70
C GLY A 2 18.05 12.70 -32.49
N VAL A 3 17.57 11.53 -32.04
CA VAL A 3 16.72 11.37 -30.86
C VAL A 3 17.31 12.07 -29.62
N PHE A 4 18.62 12.21 -29.56
CA PHE A 4 19.36 12.90 -28.50
C PHE A 4 19.17 14.43 -28.46
N ASP A 5 18.81 15.09 -29.57
CA ASP A 5 18.59 16.53 -29.61
C ASP A 5 17.25 16.94 -28.97
N ILE A 6 16.29 16.03 -28.90
CA ILE A 6 14.98 16.26 -28.31
C ILE A 6 15.10 16.42 -26.79
N PHE A 7 16.00 15.68 -26.16
CA PHE A 7 16.23 15.69 -24.70
C PHE A 7 17.13 16.83 -24.22
N ARG A 8 17.90 17.45 -25.12
CA ARG A 8 18.88 18.51 -24.79
C ARG A 8 18.25 19.86 -24.41
N LYS A 9 16.91 19.99 -24.53
CA LYS A 9 16.18 21.22 -24.21
C LYS A 9 15.82 21.41 -22.73
N GLN A 10 16.08 20.40 -21.89
CA GLN A 10 15.88 20.54 -20.44
C GLN A 10 17.03 21.37 -19.86
N ARG A 11 16.86 22.68 -19.78
CA ARG A 11 17.81 23.61 -19.16
C ARG A 11 17.58 23.62 -17.66
N ARG A 12 18.64 23.35 -16.90
CA ARG A 12 18.74 23.66 -15.49
C ARG A 12 18.45 25.14 -15.26
N SER A 13 17.41 25.48 -14.52
CA SER A 13 17.21 26.84 -14.06
C SER A 13 18.08 27.09 -12.84
N GLU A 14 18.69 28.29 -12.77
CA GLU A 14 19.46 28.70 -11.61
C GLU A 14 18.53 28.90 -10.40
N ALA A 15 18.97 28.54 -9.20
CA ALA A 15 18.19 28.71 -7.99
C ALA A 15 17.88 30.19 -7.73
N PRO A 16 16.64 30.57 -7.43
CA PRO A 16 16.30 31.97 -7.14
C PRO A 16 16.90 32.42 -5.83
N THR A 17 17.32 33.66 -5.80
CA THR A 17 17.98 34.30 -4.65
C THR A 17 17.01 34.69 -3.54
N GLU A 18 15.70 34.75 -3.81
CA GLU A 18 14.66 35.04 -2.81
C GLU A 18 13.37 34.26 -3.09
N ILE A 19 12.90 33.54 -2.08
CA ILE A 19 11.61 32.84 -2.11
C ILE A 19 10.57 33.76 -1.49
N THR A 20 9.88 34.52 -2.31
CA THR A 20 8.76 35.36 -1.88
C THR A 20 7.45 34.73 -2.35
N ASN A 21 6.58 34.38 -1.37
CA ASN A 21 5.21 33.91 -1.53
C ASN A 21 4.99 32.45 -1.99
N LEU A 22 5.42 31.51 -1.16
CA LEU A 22 4.96 30.13 -1.25
C LEU A 22 3.51 30.04 -0.76
N ILE A 23 2.57 29.76 -1.66
CA ILE A 23 1.25 29.29 -1.25
C ILE A 23 1.36 27.78 -1.07
N THR A 24 1.58 27.38 0.15
CA THR A 24 1.27 26.03 0.62
C THR A 24 -0.24 25.98 0.84
N TYR A 25 -0.96 25.12 0.14
CA TYR A 25 -2.33 24.77 0.54
C TYR A 25 -2.23 23.73 1.66
N PRO A 26 -2.26 24.15 2.94
CA PRO A 26 -2.39 23.17 4.00
C PRO A 26 -3.83 22.68 3.96
N VAL A 27 -4.04 21.45 3.50
CA VAL A 27 -5.26 20.74 3.82
C VAL A 27 -5.20 20.48 5.32
N SER A 28 -5.67 21.46 6.10
CA SER A 28 -5.89 21.28 7.54
C SER A 28 -7.13 20.41 7.72
N ILE A 29 -6.95 19.11 7.61
CA ILE A 29 -7.90 18.17 8.19
C ILE A 29 -7.64 18.26 9.69
N ASP A 30 -8.64 18.73 10.42
CA ASP A 30 -8.60 18.85 11.89
C ASP A 30 -8.40 17.43 12.48
N ALA A 31 -7.15 17.04 12.56
CA ALA A 31 -6.72 15.78 13.11
C ALA A 31 -6.69 15.95 14.63
N GLY A 32 -7.86 15.83 15.23
CA GLY A 32 -7.98 15.86 16.69
C GLY A 32 -7.19 14.70 17.32
N THR A 33 -5.96 14.91 17.50
CA THR A 33 -4.97 14.37 18.42
C THR A 33 -3.61 14.19 17.73
N ASP A 34 -2.60 14.87 18.25
CA ASP A 34 -1.17 14.80 17.82
C ASP A 34 -0.54 13.41 17.82
N LEU A 35 -1.21 12.42 18.39
CA LEU A 35 -0.68 11.06 18.57
C LEU A 35 -0.66 10.23 17.30
N VAL A 36 -1.52 10.52 16.33
CA VAL A 36 -1.70 9.63 15.17
C VAL A 36 -1.11 10.20 13.88
N ASN A 37 -0.75 11.47 13.85
CA ASN A 37 -0.04 12.08 12.73
C ASN A 37 1.43 11.62 12.59
N ARG A 38 1.93 10.85 13.56
CA ARG A 38 3.27 10.26 13.48
C ARG A 38 3.17 8.91 12.79
N LYS A 39 3.68 8.83 11.56
CA LYS A 39 3.75 7.58 10.78
C LYS A 39 4.35 6.40 11.56
N GLU A 40 5.31 6.67 12.46
CA GLU A 40 5.93 5.66 13.32
C GLU A 40 4.94 5.05 14.32
N LEU A 41 4.01 5.84 14.85
CA LEU A 41 2.98 5.36 15.78
C LEU A 41 1.88 4.60 15.05
N ALA A 42 1.44 5.12 13.91
CA ALA A 42 0.45 4.43 13.08
C ALA A 42 0.92 3.04 12.64
N MET A 43 2.21 2.91 12.30
CA MET A 43 2.82 1.62 11.91
C MET A 43 2.92 0.61 13.06
N LYS A 44 2.71 1.01 14.32
CA LYS A 44 2.58 0.07 15.45
C LYS A 44 1.21 -0.60 15.51
N ILE A 45 0.21 -0.07 14.81
CA ILE A 45 -1.10 -0.71 14.66
C ILE A 45 -0.96 -1.82 13.62
N ALA A 46 -1.16 -3.08 14.03
CA ALA A 46 -0.92 -4.25 13.19
C ALA A 46 -1.69 -4.21 11.86
N ALA A 47 -2.94 -3.75 11.87
CA ALA A 47 -3.76 -3.63 10.66
C ALA A 47 -3.18 -2.60 9.68
N VAL A 48 -2.71 -1.45 10.16
CA VAL A 48 -2.06 -0.43 9.33
C VAL A 48 -0.78 -0.97 8.71
N TYR A 49 0.08 -1.56 9.56
CA TYR A 49 1.34 -2.17 9.10
C TYR A 49 1.07 -3.16 7.98
N ARG A 50 0.09 -4.06 8.19
CA ARG A 50 -0.22 -5.10 7.21
C ARG A 50 -0.83 -4.53 5.92
N CYS A 51 -1.74 -3.56 5.98
CA CYS A 51 -2.28 -2.90 4.80
C CYS A 51 -1.18 -2.25 3.96
N VAL A 52 -0.31 -1.46 4.59
CA VAL A 52 0.82 -0.80 3.92
C VAL A 52 1.79 -1.82 3.33
N ASP A 53 2.11 -2.88 4.06
CA ASP A 53 3.02 -3.93 3.61
C ASP A 53 2.47 -4.69 2.39
N VAL A 54 1.19 -5.07 2.42
CA VAL A 54 0.54 -5.79 1.31
C VAL A 54 0.48 -4.94 0.04
N VAL A 55 0.05 -3.68 0.14
CA VAL A 55 -0.07 -2.81 -1.03
C VAL A 55 1.31 -2.46 -1.58
N SER A 56 2.25 -2.05 -0.72
CA SER A 56 3.58 -1.66 -1.15
C SER A 56 4.37 -2.82 -1.78
N LYS A 57 4.28 -4.02 -1.22
CA LYS A 57 4.89 -5.23 -1.79
C LYS A 57 4.15 -5.68 -3.06
N GLY A 58 2.83 -5.53 -3.09
CA GLY A 58 2.01 -5.85 -4.26
C GLY A 58 2.48 -5.09 -5.51
N VAL A 59 2.72 -3.78 -5.38
CA VAL A 59 3.27 -2.95 -6.46
C VAL A 59 4.76 -3.27 -6.70
N ALA A 60 5.55 -3.41 -5.64
CA ALA A 60 7.00 -3.56 -5.74
C ALA A 60 7.44 -4.83 -6.48
N GLN A 61 6.71 -5.94 -6.33
CA GLN A 61 7.04 -7.22 -6.97
C GLN A 61 6.81 -7.25 -8.48
N LEU A 62 5.99 -6.32 -9.01
CA LEU A 62 5.69 -6.27 -10.43
C LEU A 62 6.83 -5.61 -11.21
N PRO A 63 7.37 -6.26 -12.26
CA PRO A 63 8.35 -5.63 -13.11
C PRO A 63 7.71 -4.52 -13.96
N LEU A 64 8.40 -3.40 -14.09
CA LEU A 64 8.10 -2.37 -15.08
C LEU A 64 8.82 -2.74 -16.38
N VAL A 65 8.08 -2.79 -17.47
CA VAL A 65 8.60 -3.15 -18.79
C VAL A 65 8.35 -2.03 -19.78
N ILE A 66 9.24 -1.90 -20.75
CA ILE A 66 9.07 -1.00 -21.88
C ILE A 66 8.61 -1.82 -23.06
N LYS A 67 7.55 -1.37 -23.71
CA LYS A 67 7.00 -1.98 -24.93
C LYS A 67 7.17 -1.00 -26.08
N ARG A 68 7.56 -1.50 -27.24
CA ARG A 68 7.63 -0.75 -28.49
C ARG A 68 6.46 -1.14 -29.39
N LYS A 69 5.89 -0.17 -30.06
CA LYS A 69 4.83 -0.38 -31.05
C LYS A 69 5.42 -0.96 -32.34
N GLU A 70 4.89 -2.10 -32.76
CA GLU A 70 5.11 -2.70 -34.07
C GLU A 70 3.74 -2.80 -34.76
N ASP A 71 3.58 -2.08 -35.87
CA ASP A 71 2.30 -1.91 -36.55
C ASP A 71 1.18 -1.43 -35.60
N ASP A 72 0.22 -2.32 -35.25
CA ASP A 72 -0.93 -1.99 -34.41
C ASP A 72 -0.86 -2.60 -32.99
N TYR A 73 0.24 -3.26 -32.63
CA TYR A 73 0.38 -3.90 -31.31
C TYR A 73 1.70 -3.52 -30.64
N PHE A 74 1.75 -3.69 -29.31
CA PHE A 74 2.93 -3.41 -28.51
C PHE A 74 3.69 -4.68 -28.17
N VAL A 75 5.00 -4.71 -28.47
CA VAL A 75 5.92 -5.80 -28.19
C VAL A 75 6.88 -5.42 -27.09
N LEU A 76 7.26 -6.37 -26.25
CA LEU A 76 8.30 -6.14 -25.24
C LEU A 76 9.60 -5.71 -25.94
N ASP A 77 10.10 -4.53 -25.59
CA ASP A 77 11.38 -4.05 -26.07
C ASP A 77 12.50 -4.64 -25.20
N ASN A 78 13.38 -5.41 -25.83
CA ASN A 78 14.52 -6.02 -25.14
C ASN A 78 15.75 -5.12 -25.18
N ASP A 79 15.71 -4.03 -25.93
CA ASP A 79 16.79 -3.05 -25.97
C ASP A 79 16.72 -2.15 -24.72
N ASP A 80 17.86 -1.74 -24.21
CA ASP A 80 17.91 -0.81 -23.07
C ASP A 80 17.70 0.63 -23.57
N VAL A 81 16.45 0.94 -23.88
CA VAL A 81 16.06 2.23 -24.44
C VAL A 81 16.38 3.34 -23.45
N TRP A 82 17.33 4.19 -23.80
CA TRP A 82 17.84 5.32 -23.00
C TRP A 82 18.29 4.94 -21.58
N GLY A 83 18.70 3.71 -21.31
CA GLY A 83 19.07 3.24 -19.99
C GLY A 83 17.87 2.93 -19.07
N LEU A 84 16.65 3.10 -19.54
CA LEU A 84 15.44 2.99 -18.71
C LEU A 84 15.12 1.54 -18.32
N THR A 85 15.37 0.58 -19.18
CA THR A 85 15.08 -0.84 -18.89
C THR A 85 15.84 -1.31 -17.66
N TYR A 86 17.14 -1.00 -17.60
CA TYR A 86 17.97 -1.31 -16.45
C TYR A 86 17.48 -0.61 -15.17
N LEU A 87 17.16 0.70 -15.27
CA LEU A 87 16.71 1.50 -14.13
C LEU A 87 15.35 1.04 -13.59
N LEU A 88 14.40 0.72 -14.45
CA LEU A 88 13.06 0.34 -14.05
C LEU A 88 12.98 -1.10 -13.51
N GLN A 89 13.81 -2.02 -14.06
CA GLN A 89 13.73 -3.43 -13.71
C GLN A 89 14.72 -3.86 -12.62
N LEU A 90 15.91 -3.28 -12.59
CA LEU A 90 16.98 -3.75 -11.72
C LEU A 90 17.39 -2.72 -10.67
N ARG A 91 17.92 -1.56 -11.10
CA ARG A 91 18.56 -0.63 -10.18
C ARG A 91 18.31 0.83 -10.58
N PRO A 92 17.30 1.48 -10.02
CA PRO A 92 16.97 2.88 -10.31
C PRO A 92 18.09 3.87 -9.94
N ASN A 93 18.85 3.58 -8.88
CA ASN A 93 19.96 4.42 -8.41
C ASN A 93 21.01 3.57 -7.68
N SER A 94 22.09 4.20 -7.25
CA SER A 94 23.20 3.51 -6.56
C SER A 94 22.82 2.85 -5.23
N ARG A 95 21.68 3.21 -4.63
CA ARG A 95 21.30 2.89 -3.26
C ARG A 95 20.18 1.85 -3.18
N LEU A 96 19.23 1.87 -4.12
CA LEU A 96 18.00 1.08 -4.06
C LEU A 96 17.91 0.10 -5.22
N SER A 97 17.42 -1.08 -4.96
CA SER A 97 16.91 -2.00 -5.99
C SER A 97 15.56 -1.50 -6.53
N ALA A 98 15.16 -1.97 -7.71
CA ALA A 98 13.86 -1.60 -8.29
C ALA A 98 12.69 -1.99 -7.37
N PHE A 99 12.80 -3.09 -6.64
CA PHE A 99 11.81 -3.51 -5.65
C PHE A 99 11.70 -2.50 -4.49
N GLU A 100 12.84 -2.16 -3.86
CA GLU A 100 12.87 -1.23 -2.74
C GLU A 100 12.46 0.17 -3.14
N PHE A 101 12.80 0.60 -4.34
CA PHE A 101 12.42 1.88 -4.91
C PHE A 101 10.89 2.00 -5.03
N LYS A 102 10.23 1.05 -5.71
CA LYS A 102 8.77 1.01 -5.83
C LYS A 102 8.08 0.90 -4.48
N LYS A 103 8.62 0.07 -3.58
CA LYS A 103 8.12 -0.05 -2.21
C LYS A 103 8.19 1.28 -1.46
N SER A 104 9.31 2.00 -1.57
CA SER A 104 9.51 3.30 -0.90
C SER A 104 8.57 4.38 -1.46
N ILE A 105 8.32 4.40 -2.76
CA ILE A 105 7.31 5.26 -3.39
C ILE A 105 5.95 5.03 -2.75
N MET A 106 5.51 3.78 -2.67
CA MET A 106 4.21 3.44 -2.08
C MET A 106 4.11 3.83 -0.62
N ILE A 107 5.17 3.65 0.16
CA ILE A 107 5.20 4.07 1.57
C ILE A 107 5.05 5.60 1.69
N GLN A 108 5.73 6.39 0.84
CA GLN A 108 5.60 7.85 0.85
C GLN A 108 4.17 8.29 0.49
N ILE A 109 3.53 7.63 -0.46
CA ILE A 109 2.16 7.91 -0.89
C ILE A 109 1.15 7.55 0.19
N LEU A 110 1.25 6.36 0.79
CA LEU A 110 0.25 5.84 1.71
C LEU A 110 0.33 6.47 3.11
N ILE A 111 1.54 6.58 3.67
CA ILE A 111 1.75 6.99 5.07
C ILE A 111 2.72 8.17 5.24
N GLY A 112 3.34 8.62 4.17
CA GLY A 112 4.19 9.81 4.18
C GLY A 112 3.37 11.10 4.07
N SER A 113 3.80 12.00 3.20
CA SER A 113 3.09 13.23 2.86
C SER A 113 1.88 13.02 1.93
N GLY A 114 1.70 11.81 1.39
CA GLY A 114 0.76 11.54 0.31
C GLY A 114 1.33 11.83 -1.07
N ASN A 115 2.61 12.19 -1.14
CA ASN A 115 3.31 12.57 -2.35
C ASN A 115 4.66 11.84 -2.42
N ALA A 116 5.02 11.36 -3.59
CA ALA A 116 6.35 10.84 -3.89
C ALA A 116 6.90 11.55 -5.12
N TYR A 117 8.08 12.14 -4.96
CA TYR A 117 8.74 12.90 -6.02
C TYR A 117 9.98 12.14 -6.46
N ILE A 118 10.12 11.99 -7.79
CA ILE A 118 11.26 11.29 -8.39
C ILE A 118 11.93 12.27 -9.35
N TYR A 119 13.23 12.44 -9.19
CA TYR A 119 14.06 13.20 -10.11
C TYR A 119 14.77 12.25 -11.07
N PRO A 120 14.42 12.26 -12.36
CA PRO A 120 15.14 11.50 -13.38
C PRO A 120 16.42 12.27 -13.74
N GLN A 121 17.56 11.71 -13.38
CA GLN A 121 18.85 12.29 -13.70
C GLN A 121 19.29 11.86 -15.09
N TRP A 122 19.53 12.84 -15.95
CA TRP A 122 19.98 12.62 -17.31
C TRP A 122 21.50 12.61 -17.40
N GLY A 123 22.05 11.59 -18.07
CA GLY A 123 23.47 11.42 -18.33
C GLY A 123 23.85 11.71 -19.79
N ALA A 124 25.03 11.22 -20.20
CA ALA A 124 25.55 11.47 -21.54
C ALA A 124 24.75 10.75 -22.65
N ASN A 125 24.27 9.52 -22.36
CA ASN A 125 23.66 8.62 -23.34
C ASN A 125 22.21 8.25 -23.02
N GLY A 126 21.60 8.88 -22.04
CA GLY A 126 20.25 8.55 -21.57
C GLY A 126 20.08 8.86 -20.09
N TYR A 127 19.15 8.16 -19.43
CA TYR A 127 18.96 8.30 -18.01
C TYR A 127 20.04 7.53 -17.22
N ASP A 128 20.68 8.23 -16.28
CA ASP A 128 21.69 7.64 -15.38
C ASP A 128 21.05 7.08 -14.11
N SER A 129 20.03 7.75 -13.58
CA SER A 129 19.38 7.33 -12.34
C SER A 129 17.99 7.94 -12.17
N LEU A 130 17.16 7.24 -11.40
CA LEU A 130 15.88 7.73 -10.90
C LEU A 130 16.03 7.92 -9.38
N ILE A 131 16.01 9.17 -8.93
CA ILE A 131 16.27 9.51 -7.53
C ILE A 131 14.95 9.83 -6.84
N LEU A 132 14.56 9.00 -5.86
CA LEU A 132 13.44 9.31 -4.99
C LEU A 132 13.85 10.40 -4.01
N LEU A 133 13.22 11.57 -4.12
CA LEU A 133 13.50 12.71 -3.27
C LEU A 133 13.03 12.48 -1.83
N SER A 134 13.75 13.11 -0.91
CA SER A 134 13.46 12.97 0.51
C SER A 134 12.10 13.57 0.87
N PRO A 135 11.34 12.96 1.79
CA PRO A 135 10.07 13.53 2.23
C PRO A 135 10.24 14.95 2.78
N GLY A 136 9.40 15.88 2.30
CA GLY A 136 9.43 17.27 2.74
C GLY A 136 10.52 18.15 2.09
N SER A 137 11.30 17.62 1.15
CA SER A 137 12.33 18.38 0.44
C SER A 137 11.82 19.09 -0.82
N VAL A 138 10.56 18.90 -1.18
CA VAL A 138 9.97 19.43 -2.41
C VAL A 138 8.76 20.28 -2.06
N THR A 139 8.72 21.47 -2.65
CA THR A 139 7.58 22.38 -2.58
C THR A 139 7.15 22.71 -4.02
N TYR A 140 5.85 22.64 -4.30
CA TYR A 140 5.30 22.99 -5.59
C TYR A 140 4.80 24.44 -5.58
N ASP A 141 5.28 25.25 -6.51
CA ASP A 141 4.79 26.60 -6.75
C ASP A 141 3.74 26.57 -7.87
N VAL A 142 2.49 26.85 -7.50
CA VAL A 142 1.34 26.83 -8.41
C VAL A 142 1.42 27.95 -9.46
N TYR A 143 1.99 29.10 -9.09
CA TYR A 143 2.03 30.25 -10.00
C TYR A 143 3.03 30.10 -11.12
N SER A 144 4.21 29.59 -10.80
CA SER A 144 5.26 29.35 -11.79
C SER A 144 5.17 27.98 -12.44
N ASN A 145 4.32 27.07 -11.91
CA ASN A 145 4.23 25.67 -12.33
C ASN A 145 5.57 24.94 -12.21
N THR A 146 6.30 25.18 -11.09
CA THR A 146 7.64 24.63 -10.86
C THR A 146 7.72 23.93 -9.52
N TYR A 147 8.68 23.03 -9.41
CA TYR A 147 9.06 22.36 -8.15
C TYR A 147 10.33 22.99 -7.60
N ILE A 148 10.26 23.47 -6.37
CA ILE A 148 11.42 23.92 -5.61
C ILE A 148 11.92 22.73 -4.79
N VAL A 149 13.11 22.27 -5.13
CA VAL A 149 13.73 21.11 -4.48
C VAL A 149 14.88 21.55 -3.61
N ALA A 150 14.88 21.15 -2.34
CA ALA A 150 15.96 21.36 -1.39
C ALA A 150 16.24 20.02 -0.67
N ASP A 151 16.92 19.10 -1.34
CA ASP A 151 17.22 17.76 -0.84
C ASP A 151 18.72 17.60 -0.54
N PRO A 152 19.15 17.89 0.68
CA PRO A 152 20.56 17.76 1.07
C PRO A 152 21.04 16.32 1.11
N ILE A 153 20.14 15.34 1.33
CA ILE A 153 20.46 13.92 1.40
C ILE A 153 20.90 13.42 0.02
N ASN A 154 20.15 13.76 -1.00
CA ASN A 154 20.45 13.38 -2.38
C ASN A 154 21.32 14.42 -3.11
N LYS A 155 21.65 15.55 -2.45
CA LYS A 155 22.40 16.67 -3.03
C LYS A 155 21.77 17.28 -4.28
N ILE A 156 20.43 17.33 -4.27
CA ILE A 156 19.64 17.90 -5.36
C ILE A 156 18.98 19.17 -4.84
N ASN A 157 19.40 20.31 -5.40
CA ASN A 157 18.84 21.61 -5.04
C ASN A 157 18.60 22.41 -6.33
N GLY A 158 17.48 23.08 -6.39
CA GLY A 158 17.14 23.90 -7.54
C GLY A 158 15.65 24.06 -7.76
N ILE A 159 15.32 24.80 -8.80
CA ILE A 159 13.97 24.92 -9.34
C ILE A 159 13.92 24.07 -10.59
N TYR A 160 12.89 23.28 -10.70
CA TYR A 160 12.64 22.35 -11.80
C TYR A 160 11.25 22.59 -12.36
N ASP A 161 11.14 22.55 -13.66
CA ASP A 161 9.85 22.62 -14.33
C ASP A 161 8.96 21.42 -13.98
N ALA A 162 7.65 21.59 -14.09
CA ALA A 162 6.71 20.52 -13.80
C ALA A 162 7.00 19.24 -14.60
N ASP A 163 7.59 19.35 -15.79
CA ASP A 163 7.94 18.22 -16.64
C ASP A 163 9.23 17.48 -16.24
N GLU A 164 10.06 18.10 -15.39
CA GLU A 164 11.33 17.52 -14.96
C GLU A 164 11.21 16.65 -13.71
N ILE A 165 10.10 16.74 -12.98
CA ILE A 165 9.85 15.95 -11.76
C ILE A 165 8.66 15.02 -11.98
N ILE A 166 8.86 13.74 -11.69
CA ILE A 166 7.79 12.76 -11.64
C ILE A 166 7.10 12.90 -10.28
N HIS A 167 5.82 13.24 -10.27
CA HIS A 167 5.05 13.45 -9.07
C HIS A 167 3.92 12.44 -8.94
N LEU A 168 4.14 11.41 -8.15
CA LEU A 168 3.14 10.41 -7.79
C LEU A 168 2.43 10.85 -6.51
N LYS A 169 1.11 10.87 -6.53
CA LYS A 169 0.30 11.42 -5.44
C LYS A 169 -0.88 10.50 -5.09
N ASN A 170 -1.27 10.54 -3.84
CA ASN A 170 -2.50 9.92 -3.36
C ASN A 170 -3.71 10.81 -3.69
N LEU A 171 -4.86 10.53 -3.10
CA LEU A 171 -6.08 11.31 -3.30
C LEU A 171 -5.81 12.80 -3.05
N SER A 172 -6.08 13.63 -4.04
CA SER A 172 -5.91 15.08 -4.00
C SER A 172 -7.26 15.76 -3.73
N LEU A 173 -7.23 16.82 -2.91
CA LEU A 173 -8.42 17.66 -2.64
C LEU A 173 -8.28 19.07 -3.24
N ASP A 174 -7.13 19.38 -3.83
CA ASP A 174 -6.77 20.71 -4.33
C ASP A 174 -6.70 20.80 -5.88
N GLY A 175 -7.43 19.93 -6.56
CA GLY A 175 -7.42 19.91 -8.02
C GLY A 175 -6.22 19.17 -8.64
N GLY A 176 -5.52 18.34 -7.85
CA GLY A 176 -4.43 17.51 -8.35
C GLY A 176 -3.04 18.10 -8.15
N TYR A 177 -2.91 19.19 -7.42
CA TYR A 177 -1.59 19.79 -7.13
C TYR A 177 -0.82 19.00 -6.09
N THR A 178 -1.48 18.61 -4.98
CA THR A 178 -0.86 17.81 -3.93
C THR A 178 -1.73 16.63 -3.55
N GLY A 179 -1.10 15.54 -3.11
CA GLY A 179 -1.77 14.37 -2.56
C GLY A 179 -1.82 14.46 -1.03
N VAL A 180 -2.83 13.84 -0.45
CA VAL A 180 -2.97 13.69 1.01
C VAL A 180 -2.82 12.24 1.39
N SER A 181 -2.01 11.92 2.40
CA SER A 181 -1.75 10.52 2.76
C SER A 181 -3.01 9.82 3.27
N THR A 182 -3.11 8.53 3.02
CA THR A 182 -4.19 7.68 3.57
C THR A 182 -4.21 7.74 5.10
N LEU A 183 -3.03 7.86 5.70
CA LEU A 183 -2.89 8.02 7.15
C LEU A 183 -3.63 9.25 7.69
N THR A 184 -3.56 10.38 6.97
CA THR A 184 -4.24 11.62 7.35
C THR A 184 -5.76 11.44 7.31
N TYR A 185 -6.29 10.81 6.28
CA TYR A 185 -7.73 10.51 6.20
C TYR A 185 -8.19 9.53 7.28
N ALA A 186 -7.37 8.54 7.62
CA ALA A 186 -7.68 7.52 8.62
C ALA A 186 -7.41 8.00 10.07
N SER A 187 -6.88 9.20 10.29
CA SER A 187 -6.36 9.68 11.57
C SER A 187 -7.32 9.50 12.73
N ARG A 188 -8.62 9.80 12.55
CA ARG A 188 -9.66 9.62 13.57
C ARG A 188 -9.83 8.14 13.97
N THR A 189 -9.96 7.25 13.01
CA THR A 189 -10.11 5.80 13.26
C THR A 189 -8.88 5.23 13.94
N LEU A 190 -7.69 5.70 13.52
CA LEU A 190 -6.42 5.28 14.10
C LEU A 190 -6.28 5.78 15.55
N ALA A 191 -6.75 7.00 15.87
CA ALA A 191 -6.77 7.50 17.23
C ALA A 191 -7.67 6.64 18.13
N ILE A 192 -8.85 6.25 17.66
CA ILE A 192 -9.75 5.36 18.40
C ILE A 192 -9.07 3.99 18.61
N SER A 193 -8.43 3.43 17.60
CA SER A 193 -7.70 2.15 17.71
C SER A 193 -6.55 2.23 18.71
N ALA A 194 -5.75 3.29 18.67
CA ALA A 194 -4.63 3.50 19.58
C ALA A 194 -5.09 3.65 21.04
N ASN A 195 -6.16 4.40 21.27
CA ASN A 195 -6.75 4.57 22.60
C ASN A 195 -7.34 3.26 23.13
N ALA A 196 -8.01 2.48 22.27
CA ALA A 196 -8.52 1.16 22.63
C ALA A 196 -7.38 0.18 22.99
N ASP A 197 -6.27 0.20 22.25
CA ASP A 197 -5.09 -0.60 22.59
C ASP A 197 -4.46 -0.15 23.89
N SER A 198 -4.37 1.15 24.17
CA SER A 198 -3.86 1.71 25.43
C SER A 198 -4.74 1.32 26.61
N ALA A 199 -6.05 1.41 26.47
CA ALA A 199 -7.01 0.99 27.50
C ALA A 199 -6.91 -0.53 27.78
N ASN A 200 -6.71 -1.36 26.73
CA ASN A 200 -6.46 -2.78 26.89
C ASN A 200 -5.19 -3.06 27.70
N VAL A 201 -4.07 -2.40 27.35
CA VAL A 201 -2.79 -2.56 28.04
C VAL A 201 -2.94 -2.18 29.52
N GLU A 202 -3.63 -1.07 29.81
CA GLU A 202 -3.89 -0.62 31.17
C GLU A 202 -4.78 -1.61 31.93
N SER A 203 -5.85 -2.09 31.29
CA SER A 203 -6.71 -3.14 31.85
C SER A 203 -5.94 -4.43 32.15
N PHE A 204 -4.98 -4.84 31.30
CA PHE A 204 -4.12 -6.00 31.58
C PHE A 204 -3.14 -5.75 32.74
N LYS A 205 -2.61 -4.55 32.85
CA LYS A 205 -1.74 -4.20 33.98
C LYS A 205 -2.50 -4.21 35.31
N THR A 206 -3.73 -3.69 35.33
CA THR A 206 -4.59 -3.61 36.52
C THR A 206 -5.32 -4.92 36.82
N ARG A 207 -5.52 -5.82 35.84
CA ARG A 207 -6.15 -7.14 36.05
C ARG A 207 -5.34 -8.08 36.96
N GLY A 208 -4.09 -7.77 37.25
CA GLY A 208 -3.31 -8.42 38.32
C GLY A 208 -3.73 -8.00 39.71
N THR A 209 -4.42 -6.88 39.85
CA THR A 209 -5.01 -6.37 41.09
C THR A 209 -6.52 -6.63 41.06
N LEU A 210 -6.98 -7.47 41.98
CA LEU A 210 -8.40 -7.72 42.19
C LEU A 210 -9.09 -6.40 42.51
N SER A 211 -9.91 -5.88 41.60
CA SER A 211 -10.73 -4.70 41.86
C SER A 211 -12.07 -5.13 42.45
N GLY A 212 -12.42 -4.57 43.55
CA GLY A 212 -13.65 -4.90 44.25
C GLY A 212 -13.94 -3.88 45.33
N PHE A 213 -15.09 -4.01 45.96
CA PHE A 213 -15.43 -3.20 47.14
C PHE A 213 -15.63 -4.10 48.36
N VAL A 214 -15.19 -3.62 49.49
CA VAL A 214 -15.42 -4.23 50.80
C VAL A 214 -16.72 -3.73 51.33
N SER A 215 -17.68 -4.62 51.62
CA SER A 215 -18.93 -4.31 52.26
C SER A 215 -19.06 -5.07 53.57
N GLY A 216 -19.60 -4.44 54.61
CA GLY A 216 -19.92 -5.05 55.88
C GLY A 216 -21.39 -4.91 56.22
N LYS A 217 -22.01 -5.96 56.76
CA LYS A 217 -23.37 -5.87 57.31
C LYS A 217 -23.31 -5.12 58.62
N GLY A 218 -24.04 -4.03 58.71
CA GLY A 218 -24.28 -3.36 59.98
C GLY A 218 -24.99 -4.29 60.95
N SER A 219 -24.49 -4.40 62.18
CA SER A 219 -25.15 -5.20 63.24
C SER A 219 -26.55 -4.63 63.51
N THR A 220 -27.56 -5.53 63.44
CA THR A 220 -28.98 -5.19 63.75
C THR A 220 -29.22 -4.91 65.23
N LEU A 221 -28.22 -5.02 66.10
CA LEU A 221 -28.29 -4.81 67.57
C LEU A 221 -27.47 -3.57 67.98
N GLY A 222 -27.73 -2.40 67.48
CA GLY A 222 -27.48 -1.11 68.09
C GLY A 222 -26.08 -0.74 68.63
N PHE A 223 -25.09 -1.63 68.63
CA PHE A 223 -23.73 -1.40 69.10
C PHE A 223 -22.70 -1.79 68.05
N GLY A 224 -22.25 -0.77 67.29
CA GLY A 224 -21.13 -0.92 66.42
C GLY A 224 -21.47 -0.86 64.92
N THR A 225 -21.88 0.30 64.43
CA THR A 225 -21.75 0.68 63.02
C THR A 225 -20.27 0.55 62.64
N ILE A 226 -19.95 -0.28 61.70
CA ILE A 226 -18.61 -0.31 61.08
C ILE A 226 -18.34 1.10 60.55
N GLN A 227 -17.38 1.79 61.17
CA GLN A 227 -17.04 3.13 60.74
C GLN A 227 -16.34 3.07 59.38
N ASP A 228 -16.54 4.07 58.54
CA ASP A 228 -15.91 4.18 57.20
C ASP A 228 -14.38 4.06 57.29
N THR A 229 -13.79 4.52 58.40
CA THR A 229 -12.35 4.37 58.67
C THR A 229 -11.91 2.92 58.84
N GLN A 230 -12.77 2.03 59.32
CA GLN A 230 -12.45 0.59 59.43
C GLN A 230 -12.56 -0.10 58.08
N LEU A 231 -13.54 0.28 57.25
CA LEU A 231 -13.68 -0.21 55.90
C LEU A 231 -12.50 0.22 55.03
N GLN A 232 -12.06 1.48 55.14
CA GLN A 232 -10.87 1.99 54.48
C GLN A 232 -9.60 1.25 54.94
N GLY A 233 -9.41 1.04 56.25
CA GLY A 233 -8.25 0.34 56.76
C GLY A 233 -8.16 -1.11 56.28
N VAL A 234 -9.29 -1.79 56.07
CA VAL A 234 -9.33 -3.15 55.48
C VAL A 234 -9.06 -3.10 53.98
N ALA A 235 -9.59 -2.12 53.25
CA ALA A 235 -9.33 -1.93 51.83
C ALA A 235 -7.84 -1.67 51.57
N ASP A 236 -7.21 -0.77 52.33
CA ASP A 236 -5.78 -0.44 52.25
C ASP A 236 -4.90 -1.68 52.56
N ASN A 237 -5.33 -2.51 53.51
CA ASN A 237 -4.62 -3.74 53.85
C ASN A 237 -4.72 -4.81 52.74
N ILE A 238 -5.88 -4.92 52.11
CA ILE A 238 -6.10 -5.80 50.95
C ILE A 238 -5.23 -5.33 49.80
N GLU A 239 -5.19 -4.02 49.49
CA GLU A 239 -4.38 -3.46 48.44
C GLU A 239 -2.88 -3.73 48.66
N LYS A 240 -2.37 -3.52 49.88
CA LYS A 240 -0.98 -3.86 50.23
C LYS A 240 -0.67 -5.35 50.10
N GLN A 241 -1.60 -6.23 50.47
CA GLN A 241 -1.41 -7.65 50.35
C GLN A 241 -1.44 -8.12 48.86
N LEU A 242 -2.33 -7.55 48.06
CA LEU A 242 -2.36 -7.78 46.61
C LEU A 242 -1.09 -7.28 45.91
N ALA A 243 -0.61 -6.09 46.28
CA ALA A 243 0.65 -5.56 45.77
C ALA A 243 1.87 -6.42 46.14
N SER A 244 1.81 -7.12 47.28
CA SER A 244 2.83 -8.08 47.72
C SER A 244 2.72 -9.48 47.06
N GLY A 245 1.74 -9.67 46.16
CA GLY A 245 1.55 -10.94 45.42
C GLY A 245 0.75 -12.01 46.15
N LYS A 246 0.14 -11.70 47.30
CA LYS A 246 -0.75 -12.65 48.00
C LYS A 246 -2.08 -12.75 47.27
N LYS A 247 -2.51 -13.98 47.01
CA LYS A 247 -3.77 -14.31 46.30
C LYS A 247 -4.93 -14.65 47.24
N ILE A 248 -4.66 -14.83 48.53
CA ILE A 248 -5.64 -15.22 49.52
C ILE A 248 -5.45 -14.32 50.76
N PHE A 249 -6.53 -13.72 51.23
CA PHE A 249 -6.56 -12.83 52.38
C PHE A 249 -7.83 -13.08 53.23
N ASN A 250 -7.71 -12.92 54.55
CA ASN A 250 -8.84 -13.05 55.45
C ASN A 250 -9.51 -11.68 55.66
N LEU A 251 -10.83 -11.65 55.62
CA LEU A 251 -11.65 -10.51 55.96
C LEU A 251 -12.11 -10.58 57.41
N PRO A 252 -11.99 -9.53 58.19
CA PRO A 252 -12.47 -9.57 59.61
C PRO A 252 -13.99 -9.52 59.65
N GLY A 253 -14.57 -10.39 60.50
CA GLY A 253 -15.97 -10.37 60.86
C GLY A 253 -16.95 -10.66 59.71
N GLU A 254 -18.06 -9.93 59.66
CA GLU A 254 -19.12 -10.06 58.64
C GLU A 254 -18.84 -9.17 57.38
N MET A 255 -17.57 -8.95 57.04
CA MET A 255 -17.18 -8.23 55.84
C MET A 255 -17.10 -9.14 54.64
N SER A 256 -17.59 -8.72 53.53
CA SER A 256 -17.49 -9.41 52.23
C SER A 256 -16.77 -8.56 51.20
N PHE A 257 -15.90 -9.23 50.44
CA PHE A 257 -15.28 -8.63 49.28
C PHE A 257 -16.10 -8.99 48.02
N ASN A 258 -16.66 -7.99 47.39
CA ASN A 258 -17.40 -8.16 46.15
C ASN A 258 -16.49 -7.75 45.00
N GLN A 259 -16.05 -8.74 44.24
CA GLN A 259 -15.25 -8.53 43.08
C GLN A 259 -16.08 -7.87 41.97
N ILE A 260 -15.56 -6.83 41.37
CA ILE A 260 -16.12 -6.24 40.16
C ILE A 260 -15.71 -7.19 39.01
N SER A 261 -16.64 -8.01 38.57
CA SER A 261 -16.42 -8.84 37.38
C SER A 261 -16.36 -8.00 36.11
N LEU A 262 -15.71 -8.56 35.06
CA LEU A 262 -15.64 -7.97 33.73
C LEU A 262 -16.99 -7.38 33.31
N SER A 263 -17.00 -6.09 33.07
CA SER A 263 -18.23 -5.40 32.68
C SER A 263 -18.57 -5.73 31.21
N PRO A 264 -19.83 -5.60 30.80
CA PRO A 264 -20.22 -5.67 29.37
C PRO A 264 -19.42 -4.74 28.46
N SER A 265 -18.80 -3.69 29.01
CA SER A 265 -17.90 -2.79 28.29
C SER A 265 -16.63 -3.47 27.73
N ASP A 266 -16.16 -4.57 28.35
CA ASP A 266 -14.99 -5.31 27.86
C ASP A 266 -15.30 -6.10 26.59
N ILE A 267 -16.54 -6.58 26.46
CA ILE A 267 -17.02 -7.28 25.24
C ILE A 267 -17.20 -6.26 24.13
N GLN A 268 -17.78 -5.11 24.42
CA GLN A 268 -17.93 -4.01 23.46
C GLN A 268 -16.58 -3.49 22.95
N LEU A 269 -15.55 -3.50 23.80
CA LEU A 269 -14.19 -3.09 23.42
C LEU A 269 -13.60 -4.05 22.35
N LEU A 270 -13.84 -5.35 22.49
CA LEU A 270 -13.39 -6.34 21.51
C LEU A 270 -14.11 -6.20 20.15
N GLU A 271 -15.41 -5.99 20.18
CA GLU A 271 -16.21 -5.72 18.97
C GLU A 271 -15.76 -4.42 18.29
N THR A 272 -15.52 -3.36 19.07
CA THR A 272 -14.99 -2.10 18.55
C THR A 272 -13.62 -2.28 17.90
N LYS A 273 -12.75 -3.10 18.48
CA LYS A 273 -11.43 -3.41 17.91
C LYS A 273 -11.54 -4.10 16.56
N THR A 274 -12.44 -5.08 16.44
CA THR A 274 -12.69 -5.78 15.19
C THR A 274 -13.23 -4.83 14.12
N PHE A 275 -14.18 -3.96 14.49
CA PHE A 275 -14.75 -2.96 13.58
C PHE A 275 -13.68 -1.95 13.11
N ASN A 276 -12.81 -1.48 13.99
CA ASN A 276 -11.73 -0.57 13.65
C ASN A 276 -10.75 -1.19 12.62
N VAL A 277 -10.48 -2.50 12.70
CA VAL A 277 -9.63 -3.19 11.70
C VAL A 277 -10.29 -3.14 10.31
N LEU A 278 -11.60 -3.36 10.24
CA LEU A 278 -12.34 -3.29 8.97
C LEU A 278 -12.33 -1.87 8.39
N ASP A 279 -12.48 -0.86 9.24
CA ASP A 279 -12.41 0.54 8.79
C ASP A 279 -11.02 0.91 8.27
N ILE A 280 -9.95 0.46 8.95
CA ILE A 280 -8.58 0.63 8.46
C ILE A 280 -8.43 -0.01 7.07
N CYS A 281 -8.93 -1.23 6.89
CA CYS A 281 -8.92 -1.91 5.59
C CYS A 281 -9.63 -1.09 4.49
N ARG A 282 -10.76 -0.44 4.82
CA ARG A 282 -11.50 0.43 3.89
C ARG A 282 -10.69 1.64 3.45
N PHE A 283 -9.99 2.30 4.38
CA PHE A 283 -9.14 3.46 4.04
C PHE A 283 -8.00 3.08 3.10
N PHE A 284 -7.40 1.90 3.27
CA PHE A 284 -6.31 1.43 2.42
C PHE A 284 -6.78 0.67 1.16
N GLY A 285 -8.09 0.47 0.99
CA GLY A 285 -8.66 -0.29 -0.12
C GLY A 285 -8.23 -1.76 -0.14
N VAL A 286 -7.95 -2.34 1.03
CA VAL A 286 -7.45 -3.72 1.17
C VAL A 286 -8.55 -4.61 1.73
N HIS A 287 -8.80 -5.75 1.08
CA HIS A 287 -9.78 -6.70 1.59
C HIS A 287 -9.34 -7.29 2.95
N PRO A 288 -10.25 -7.45 3.93
CA PRO A 288 -9.92 -7.94 5.28
C PRO A 288 -9.16 -9.27 5.33
N ASP A 289 -9.36 -10.16 4.36
CA ASP A 289 -8.64 -11.43 4.25
C ASP A 289 -7.14 -11.24 4.08
N LYS A 290 -6.71 -10.18 3.39
CA LYS A 290 -5.29 -9.86 3.16
C LYS A 290 -4.58 -9.40 4.44
N VAL A 291 -5.35 -8.93 5.41
CA VAL A 291 -4.86 -8.53 6.75
C VAL A 291 -5.13 -9.60 7.81
N PHE A 292 -5.60 -10.78 7.41
CA PHE A 292 -5.95 -11.89 8.32
C PHE A 292 -7.03 -11.53 9.35
N ALA A 293 -7.88 -10.55 9.05
CA ALA A 293 -8.97 -10.15 9.93
C ALA A 293 -10.19 -11.08 9.85
N GLN A 294 -10.35 -11.75 8.72
CA GLN A 294 -11.36 -12.76 8.47
C GLN A 294 -10.71 -13.93 7.74
N GLN A 295 -11.06 -15.16 8.13
CA GLN A 295 -10.61 -16.34 7.39
C GLN A 295 -11.68 -16.75 6.40
N THR A 296 -11.35 -16.70 5.12
CA THR A 296 -12.16 -17.33 4.08
C THR A 296 -11.99 -18.84 4.15
N THR A 297 -13.07 -19.54 4.45
CA THR A 297 -13.10 -21.01 4.54
C THR A 297 -13.22 -21.70 3.18
N ASN A 298 -13.39 -20.93 2.09
CA ASN A 298 -13.64 -21.44 0.75
C ASN A 298 -12.57 -21.00 -0.25
N TYR A 299 -11.97 -21.98 -0.96
CA TYR A 299 -10.94 -21.75 -1.99
C TYR A 299 -11.38 -20.74 -3.05
N LYS A 300 -12.62 -20.86 -3.55
CA LYS A 300 -13.18 -19.93 -4.53
C LYS A 300 -13.25 -18.48 -4.03
N ALA A 301 -13.59 -18.28 -2.77
CA ALA A 301 -13.62 -16.96 -2.14
C ALA A 301 -12.21 -16.35 -2.02
N SER A 302 -11.20 -17.19 -1.75
CA SER A 302 -9.80 -16.75 -1.73
C SER A 302 -9.30 -16.32 -3.11
N GLU A 303 -9.65 -17.04 -4.17
CA GLU A 303 -9.33 -16.69 -5.56
C GLU A 303 -10.01 -15.38 -5.96
N MET A 304 -11.29 -15.22 -5.67
CA MET A 304 -12.02 -13.96 -5.93
C MET A 304 -11.43 -12.78 -5.16
N SER A 305 -10.99 -12.99 -3.91
CA SER A 305 -10.30 -11.97 -3.11
C SER A 305 -8.94 -11.57 -3.73
N GLN A 306 -8.24 -12.52 -4.37
CA GLN A 306 -7.00 -12.22 -5.08
C GLN A 306 -7.25 -11.36 -6.33
N VAL A 307 -8.26 -11.71 -7.12
CA VAL A 307 -8.65 -10.93 -8.30
C VAL A 307 -9.12 -9.54 -7.88
N ALA A 308 -9.98 -9.42 -6.87
CA ALA A 308 -10.46 -8.14 -6.35
C ALA A 308 -9.29 -7.27 -5.84
N PHE A 309 -8.30 -7.85 -5.16
CA PHE A 309 -7.11 -7.13 -4.74
C PHE A 309 -6.31 -6.57 -5.93
N LEU A 310 -6.17 -7.35 -7.00
CA LEU A 310 -5.50 -6.88 -8.21
C LEU A 310 -6.28 -5.75 -8.89
N THR A 311 -7.59 -5.94 -9.11
CA THR A 311 -8.43 -5.00 -9.89
C THR A 311 -8.78 -3.74 -9.13
N ASP A 312 -9.11 -3.85 -7.84
CA ASP A 312 -9.67 -2.74 -7.08
C ASP A 312 -8.60 -1.97 -6.30
N THR A 313 -7.55 -2.68 -5.84
CA THR A 313 -6.49 -2.07 -5.02
C THR A 313 -5.26 -1.70 -5.83
N LEU A 314 -4.72 -2.64 -6.61
CA LEU A 314 -3.43 -2.43 -7.29
C LEU A 314 -3.60 -1.72 -8.63
N GLN A 315 -4.51 -2.16 -9.48
CA GLN A 315 -4.64 -1.66 -10.87
C GLN A 315 -4.75 -0.14 -10.97
N PRO A 316 -5.55 0.57 -10.14
CA PRO A 316 -5.61 2.03 -10.20
C PRO A 316 -4.27 2.71 -9.91
N VAL A 317 -3.52 2.16 -8.92
CA VAL A 317 -2.19 2.68 -8.54
C VAL A 317 -1.16 2.38 -9.62
N LEU A 318 -1.18 1.17 -10.20
CA LEU A 318 -0.30 0.79 -11.30
C LEU A 318 -0.50 1.73 -12.50
N THR A 319 -1.77 1.93 -12.90
CA THR A 319 -2.12 2.82 -14.01
C THR A 319 -1.65 4.26 -13.78
N GLN A 320 -1.78 4.76 -12.54
CA GLN A 320 -1.29 6.10 -12.19
C GLN A 320 0.23 6.20 -12.36
N ILE A 321 0.97 5.20 -11.86
CA ILE A 321 2.44 5.15 -11.98
C ILE A 321 2.85 5.05 -13.45
N GLU A 322 2.22 4.16 -14.23
CA GLU A 322 2.48 3.99 -15.65
C GLU A 322 2.31 5.29 -16.42
N ASN A 323 1.18 5.96 -16.24
CA ASN A 323 0.87 7.21 -16.92
C ASN A 323 1.85 8.32 -16.58
N GLU A 324 2.21 8.47 -15.31
CA GLU A 324 3.14 9.50 -14.87
C GLU A 324 4.56 9.24 -15.37
N LEU A 325 5.01 7.98 -15.30
CA LEU A 325 6.30 7.58 -15.89
C LEU A 325 6.31 7.76 -17.41
N GLN A 326 5.23 7.40 -18.10
CA GLN A 326 5.09 7.57 -19.54
C GLN A 326 5.23 9.02 -19.96
N ILE A 327 4.52 9.93 -19.28
CA ILE A 327 4.51 11.38 -19.61
C ILE A 327 5.87 11.99 -19.36
N LYS A 328 6.59 11.59 -18.31
CA LYS A 328 7.83 12.25 -17.86
C LYS A 328 9.10 11.64 -18.42
N LEU A 329 9.09 10.32 -18.70
CA LEU A 329 10.29 9.62 -19.18
C LEU A 329 10.32 9.45 -20.70
N ILE A 330 9.17 9.45 -21.36
CA ILE A 330 9.10 9.28 -22.81
C ILE A 330 8.80 10.64 -23.47
N PRO A 331 9.62 11.09 -24.43
CA PRO A 331 9.33 12.31 -25.18
C PRO A 331 7.98 12.23 -25.87
N ARG A 332 7.29 13.36 -25.91
CA ARG A 332 5.95 13.46 -26.51
C ARG A 332 5.86 12.93 -27.94
N GLU A 333 6.91 13.14 -28.72
CA GLU A 333 7.00 12.69 -30.13
C GLU A 333 7.05 11.17 -30.25
N LEU A 334 7.52 10.48 -29.20
CA LEU A 334 7.69 9.05 -29.15
C LEU A 334 6.66 8.36 -28.22
N ALA A 335 5.80 9.16 -27.57
CA ALA A 335 4.84 8.64 -26.58
C ALA A 335 3.85 7.61 -27.16
N MET A 336 3.59 7.67 -28.48
CA MET A 336 2.73 6.70 -29.18
C MET A 336 3.50 5.47 -29.70
N GLN A 337 4.84 5.50 -29.65
CA GLN A 337 5.69 4.41 -30.14
C GLN A 337 6.18 3.52 -29.00
N TYR A 338 6.29 4.07 -27.78
CA TYR A 338 6.75 3.36 -26.62
C TYR A 338 5.71 3.41 -25.51
N LYS A 339 5.59 2.35 -24.74
CA LYS A 339 4.70 2.25 -23.58
C LYS A 339 5.46 1.69 -22.39
N ILE A 340 5.36 2.37 -21.24
CA ILE A 340 5.81 1.85 -19.96
C ILE A 340 4.62 1.16 -19.30
N ASP A 341 4.77 -0.10 -18.92
CA ASP A 341 3.66 -0.94 -18.45
C ASP A 341 4.15 -1.86 -17.32
N PHE A 342 3.29 -2.18 -16.37
CA PHE A 342 3.59 -3.23 -15.40
C PHE A 342 3.27 -4.59 -15.99
N ASP A 343 4.17 -5.55 -15.83
CA ASP A 343 3.85 -6.94 -16.09
C ASP A 343 3.10 -7.52 -14.88
N ILE A 344 1.80 -7.72 -15.04
CA ILE A 344 0.92 -8.26 -14.00
C ILE A 344 0.85 -9.79 -13.99
N GLU A 345 1.43 -10.46 -15.01
CA GLU A 345 1.39 -11.92 -15.10
C GLU A 345 1.90 -12.65 -13.85
N PRO A 346 2.95 -12.16 -13.11
CA PRO A 346 3.39 -12.80 -11.88
C PRO A 346 2.32 -12.88 -10.79
N LEU A 347 1.38 -11.93 -10.72
CA LEU A 347 0.26 -11.95 -9.76
C LEU A 347 -0.86 -12.92 -10.16
N LEU A 348 -0.96 -13.22 -11.45
CA LEU A 348 -1.96 -14.15 -11.98
C LEU A 348 -1.50 -15.61 -11.92
N GLN A 349 -0.25 -15.87 -11.50
CA GLN A 349 0.25 -17.22 -11.29
C GLN A 349 -0.43 -17.83 -10.07
N THR A 350 -1.41 -18.69 -10.36
CA THR A 350 -2.14 -19.51 -9.39
C THR A 350 -1.44 -20.84 -9.15
N ASP A 351 -2.16 -21.87 -8.72
CA ASP A 351 -1.60 -23.19 -8.55
C ASP A 351 -1.09 -23.79 -9.89
N LEU A 352 -0.26 -24.83 -9.81
CA LEU A 352 0.35 -25.48 -10.96
C LEU A 352 -0.66 -26.03 -11.97
N LEU A 353 -1.84 -26.48 -11.49
CA LEU A 353 -2.89 -27.04 -12.37
C LEU A 353 -3.54 -25.94 -13.18
N THR A 354 -3.95 -24.86 -12.53
CA THR A 354 -4.53 -23.69 -13.20
C THR A 354 -3.54 -23.05 -14.17
N GLN A 355 -2.25 -23.01 -13.82
CA GLN A 355 -1.20 -22.52 -14.71
C GLN A 355 -1.02 -23.44 -15.94
N ALA A 356 -1.01 -24.76 -15.76
CA ALA A 356 -0.92 -25.70 -16.86
C ALA A 356 -2.11 -25.58 -17.82
N ASP A 357 -3.31 -25.39 -17.26
CA ASP A 357 -4.54 -25.18 -18.02
C ASP A 357 -4.53 -23.87 -18.80
N TYR A 358 -4.03 -22.79 -18.19
CA TYR A 358 -3.84 -21.50 -18.85
C TYR A 358 -2.83 -21.59 -20.02
N ILE A 359 -1.71 -22.28 -19.82
CA ILE A 359 -0.70 -22.52 -20.87
C ILE A 359 -1.34 -23.28 -22.05
N ASN A 360 -2.03 -24.40 -21.76
CA ASN A 360 -2.69 -25.19 -22.79
C ASN A 360 -3.74 -24.40 -23.56
N LYS A 361 -4.56 -23.60 -22.87
CA LYS A 361 -5.60 -22.76 -23.50
C LYS A 361 -5.00 -21.68 -24.38
N THR A 362 -3.92 -21.02 -23.94
CA THR A 362 -3.26 -19.96 -24.72
C THR A 362 -2.55 -20.51 -25.96
N ILE A 363 -1.94 -21.70 -25.88
CA ILE A 363 -1.33 -22.38 -27.03
C ILE A 363 -2.42 -22.82 -28.01
N SER A 364 -3.47 -23.48 -27.52
CA SER A 364 -4.56 -24.00 -28.36
C SER A 364 -5.39 -22.90 -29.03
N ALA A 365 -5.47 -21.73 -28.42
CA ALA A 365 -6.12 -20.54 -28.97
C ALA A 365 -5.21 -19.75 -29.92
N GLY A 366 -3.95 -20.15 -30.10
CA GLY A 366 -2.99 -19.44 -30.94
C GLY A 366 -2.50 -18.10 -30.41
N VAL A 367 -2.73 -17.81 -29.13
CA VAL A 367 -2.36 -16.53 -28.48
C VAL A 367 -0.86 -16.48 -28.17
N LYS A 368 -0.29 -17.61 -27.71
CA LYS A 368 1.15 -17.74 -27.42
C LYS A 368 1.69 -19.02 -28.05
N THR A 369 2.96 -18.94 -28.50
CA THR A 369 3.66 -20.12 -29.06
C THR A 369 4.32 -20.93 -27.94
N VAL A 370 4.68 -22.18 -28.24
CA VAL A 370 5.40 -23.06 -27.32
C VAL A 370 6.74 -22.43 -26.90
N ASN A 371 7.47 -21.82 -27.84
CA ASN A 371 8.77 -21.20 -27.57
C ASN A 371 8.65 -19.94 -26.71
N GLN A 372 7.56 -19.17 -26.83
CA GLN A 372 7.30 -18.04 -25.94
C GLN A 372 7.11 -18.50 -24.48
N TRP A 373 6.39 -19.60 -24.24
CA TRP A 373 6.26 -20.19 -22.93
C TRP A 373 7.57 -20.80 -22.42
N ARG A 374 8.32 -21.50 -23.28
CA ARG A 374 9.64 -22.05 -22.92
C ARG A 374 10.61 -20.94 -22.50
N LYS A 375 10.67 -19.86 -23.28
CA LYS A 375 11.49 -18.67 -22.95
C LYS A 375 11.11 -18.09 -21.57
N LYS A 376 9.81 -18.01 -21.27
CA LYS A 376 9.32 -17.53 -19.99
C LYS A 376 9.77 -18.41 -18.81
N PHE A 377 9.87 -19.73 -19.02
CA PHE A 377 10.38 -20.67 -18.01
C PHE A 377 11.91 -20.84 -18.04
N GLY A 378 12.63 -20.01 -18.78
CA GLY A 378 14.09 -20.09 -18.89
C GLY A 378 14.57 -21.34 -19.64
N GLN A 379 13.71 -21.95 -20.48
CA GLN A 379 14.04 -23.14 -21.28
C GLN A 379 14.46 -22.76 -22.69
N ALA A 380 15.42 -23.51 -23.27
CA ALA A 380 15.84 -23.30 -24.62
C ALA A 380 14.69 -23.53 -25.64
N PRO A 381 14.61 -22.74 -26.73
CA PRO A 381 13.63 -22.95 -27.79
C PRO A 381 13.78 -24.32 -28.45
N VAL A 382 12.70 -24.83 -29.00
CA VAL A 382 12.68 -26.08 -29.80
C VAL A 382 12.28 -25.78 -31.25
N ASP A 383 12.79 -26.59 -32.18
CA ASP A 383 12.45 -26.44 -33.58
C ASP A 383 10.94 -26.60 -33.78
N GLY A 384 10.36 -25.70 -34.59
CA GLY A 384 8.92 -25.67 -34.83
C GLY A 384 8.07 -25.09 -33.70
N GLY A 385 8.67 -24.76 -32.53
CA GLY A 385 7.96 -24.24 -31.38
C GLY A 385 7.47 -22.77 -31.50
N ASP A 386 7.91 -22.07 -32.56
CA ASP A 386 7.44 -20.72 -32.89
C ASP A 386 6.18 -20.71 -33.76
N LYS A 387 5.76 -21.89 -34.23
CA LYS A 387 4.53 -22.01 -35.03
C LYS A 387 3.31 -21.83 -34.15
N VAL A 388 2.39 -21.01 -34.61
CA VAL A 388 1.08 -20.84 -33.94
C VAL A 388 0.28 -22.13 -34.11
N LEU A 389 -0.10 -22.72 -32.99
CA LEU A 389 -0.92 -23.93 -32.95
C LEU A 389 -2.36 -23.51 -32.67
N VAL A 390 -3.28 -23.97 -33.51
CA VAL A 390 -4.71 -23.73 -33.33
C VAL A 390 -5.41 -25.09 -33.31
N SER A 391 -6.45 -25.20 -32.48
CA SER A 391 -7.25 -26.43 -32.42
C SER A 391 -7.85 -26.74 -33.80
N ALA A 392 -7.68 -27.94 -34.27
CA ALA A 392 -8.24 -28.41 -35.56
C ALA A 392 -9.78 -28.35 -35.58
N ASN A 393 -10.43 -28.22 -34.43
CA ASN A 393 -11.89 -28.11 -34.30
C ASN A 393 -12.39 -26.69 -34.55
N LEU A 394 -11.51 -25.69 -34.66
CA LEU A 394 -11.87 -24.30 -34.97
C LEU A 394 -11.76 -24.11 -36.50
N LYS A 395 -12.89 -23.91 -37.14
CA LYS A 395 -12.97 -23.52 -38.57
C LYS A 395 -13.41 -22.06 -38.66
N SER A 396 -12.82 -21.31 -39.59
CA SER A 396 -13.31 -19.98 -39.89
C SER A 396 -14.75 -20.01 -40.42
N LEU A 397 -15.51 -18.96 -40.19
CA LEU A 397 -16.90 -18.85 -40.65
C LEU A 397 -16.98 -18.98 -42.21
N ASP A 398 -15.94 -18.50 -42.91
CA ASP A 398 -15.85 -18.57 -44.38
C ASP A 398 -15.67 -20.02 -44.88
N VAL A 399 -14.87 -20.82 -44.18
CA VAL A 399 -14.70 -22.24 -44.47
C VAL A 399 -15.98 -23.00 -44.16
N LEU A 400 -16.65 -22.72 -43.05
CA LEU A 400 -17.93 -23.31 -42.72
C LEU A 400 -19.02 -22.96 -43.75
N ASN A 401 -19.07 -21.73 -44.22
CA ASN A 401 -20.01 -21.30 -45.26
C ASN A 401 -19.70 -21.90 -46.62
N SER A 402 -18.44 -22.16 -46.91
CA SER A 402 -18.05 -22.84 -48.17
C SER A 402 -18.28 -24.37 -48.16
N GLU A 403 -18.32 -24.97 -46.96
CA GLU A 403 -18.60 -26.41 -46.76
C GLU A 403 -20.11 -26.71 -46.65
N LEU A 404 -20.98 -25.68 -46.46
CA LEU A 404 -22.42 -25.87 -46.44
C LEU A 404 -22.86 -26.23 -47.88
N PRO A 405 -23.54 -27.37 -48.12
CA PRO A 405 -24.07 -27.69 -49.42
C PRO A 405 -25.02 -26.56 -49.84
N THR A 406 -24.71 -25.93 -50.97
CA THR A 406 -25.67 -25.04 -51.66
C THR A 406 -26.95 -25.83 -51.88
N LYS A 407 -27.98 -25.48 -51.16
CA LYS A 407 -29.34 -25.93 -51.48
C LYS A 407 -29.66 -25.45 -52.90
N ASN A 408 -29.29 -26.26 -53.87
CA ASN A 408 -29.91 -26.14 -55.19
C ASN A 408 -31.34 -26.64 -55.07
N GLY A 409 -32.26 -25.74 -55.33
CA GLY A 409 -33.67 -26.01 -55.39
C GLY A 409 -34.09 -26.96 -56.53
#